data_3df27f347303b5943a54bb6e3fa16aae
#
_entry.id   3df27f347303b5943a54bb6e3fa16aae
#
_cell.length_a   1.000
_cell.length_b   1.000
_cell.length_c   1.000
_cell.angle_alpha   90.00
_cell.angle_beta   90.00
_cell.angle_gamma   90.00
#
_symmetry.space_group_name_H-M   'P 1'
#
loop_
_entity.id
_entity.type
_entity.pdbx_description
1 polymer ?
#
loop_
_entity_poly.entity_id
_entity_poly.type
_entity_poly.pdbx_seq_one_letter_code
_entity_poly.pdbx_strand_id
1 'polypeptide(L)'
;MGLAIIHSRASVGVEAPEVTVEVHISNGMPGFTLVGLPETTVKESKDRVRSAIINSRFEFPSKRITVNLAPADLPKEGGRFDLPIALGILVASDQLPTSKIAQHEFIGELALSGELRSVKGVLPATLAADSVERCLVVPHHNGDQAALVGKGAHKSAQTLLEVCADMCGQAQLGLYRTEHRQADVSVLRDLQDIIGQQQGKRALEIAAAGNHNLLFLGPPGTGKTMLASRLRDLLPEMSDDEAMETASVASLTQQEINQYNWKQRPFRSPHHSSSMAALVGGGSVPRPGEISLAHNGLLFLDEMPEFERKVLDSLREPLESGEIIISRAAGKTRFPARFQLVGALNPSPTGYYEGNQARANPQIILRYLNRLSGPLLDRFDMSLEIPLLPKGMLAEGGDRGETTQVVKQRVKQARQTMLSRNHKSNALLGSREIEKYCPLRREDAEFLETALHRLGLSIRAYHRIIKVARTIADLDGNEQIEKKHLSEALGYRAMDRLLKQLTAQAV
;
A
#
# COMPACT_ATOMS: atom_id res chain seq x y z
N MET A 1 28.40 26.95 29.83
CA MET A 1 27.28 27.13 28.88
C MET A 1 27.42 26.00 27.86
N GLY A 2 26.47 25.06 27.85
CA GLY A 2 26.52 23.90 26.96
C GLY A 2 25.54 24.07 25.81
N LEU A 3 26.01 23.86 24.57
CA LEU A 3 25.18 23.69 23.38
C LEU A 3 25.42 22.27 22.83
N ALA A 4 24.33 21.54 22.59
CA ALA A 4 24.37 20.22 21.97
C ALA A 4 23.48 20.19 20.75
N ILE A 5 23.89 19.45 19.72
CA ILE A 5 23.13 19.22 18.50
C ILE A 5 22.97 17.71 18.35
N ILE A 6 21.72 17.24 18.29
CA ILE A 6 21.37 15.83 18.08
C ILE A 6 20.58 15.70 16.81
N HIS A 7 20.90 14.70 16.00
CA HIS A 7 20.19 14.42 14.74
C HIS A 7 19.01 13.50 14.97
N SER A 8 17.89 13.80 14.33
CA SER A 8 16.66 13.04 14.37
C SER A 8 15.91 13.16 13.04
N ARG A 9 14.75 12.52 12.92
CA ARG A 9 13.92 12.56 11.71
C ARG A 9 12.47 12.90 12.02
N ALA A 10 11.88 13.79 11.23
CA ALA A 10 10.42 13.99 11.22
C ALA A 10 9.74 12.86 10.43
N SER A 11 8.41 12.80 10.47
CA SER A 11 7.59 11.89 9.66
C SER A 11 6.68 12.72 8.77
N VAL A 12 6.93 12.73 7.46
CA VAL A 12 6.15 13.50 6.48
C VAL A 12 5.74 12.56 5.35
N GLY A 13 4.59 11.92 5.50
CA GLY A 13 4.20 10.86 4.58
C GLY A 13 5.23 9.72 4.61
N VAL A 14 5.68 9.27 3.44
CA VAL A 14 6.72 8.25 3.31
C VAL A 14 8.14 8.82 3.34
N GLU A 15 8.28 10.12 3.56
CA GLU A 15 9.56 10.81 3.69
C GLU A 15 9.92 11.01 5.17
N ALA A 16 11.21 11.08 5.45
CA ALA A 16 11.71 11.30 6.80
C ALA A 16 12.80 12.40 6.78
N PRO A 17 12.41 13.68 6.58
CA PRO A 17 13.36 14.76 6.55
C PRO A 17 14.09 14.93 7.90
N GLU A 18 15.34 15.36 7.82
CA GLU A 18 16.17 15.56 9.00
C GLU A 18 15.62 16.67 9.89
N VAL A 19 15.69 16.43 11.21
CA VAL A 19 15.40 17.41 12.27
C VAL A 19 16.60 17.48 13.19
N THR A 20 17.20 18.66 13.33
CA THR A 20 18.22 18.89 14.34
C THR A 20 17.57 19.33 15.65
N VAL A 21 17.92 18.63 16.72
CA VAL A 21 17.50 18.94 18.09
C VAL A 21 18.65 19.70 18.77
N GLU A 22 18.52 21.02 18.85
CA GLU A 22 19.52 21.88 19.46
C GLU A 22 19.13 22.17 20.91
N VAL A 23 19.99 21.80 21.86
CA VAL A 23 19.76 22.01 23.28
C VAL A 23 20.78 22.98 23.85
N HIS A 24 20.28 24.10 24.38
CA HIS A 24 21.11 25.11 25.03
C HIS A 24 20.79 25.20 26.52
N ILE A 25 21.83 25.09 27.37
CA ILE A 25 21.72 25.25 28.82
C ILE A 25 22.43 26.54 29.21
N SER A 26 21.67 27.47 29.80
CA SER A 26 22.16 28.77 30.24
C SER A 26 21.91 29.00 31.74
N ASN A 27 22.69 29.91 32.37
CA ASN A 27 22.47 30.32 33.72
C ASN A 27 21.16 31.13 33.79
N GLY A 28 20.41 30.97 34.88
CA GLY A 28 19.16 31.68 35.14
C GLY A 28 18.19 30.86 35.96
N MET A 29 16.97 31.36 36.15
CA MET A 29 15.93 30.62 36.87
C MET A 29 15.63 29.31 36.08
N PRO A 30 15.48 28.18 36.82
CA PRO A 30 15.13 26.92 36.20
C PRO A 30 13.88 27.03 35.34
N GLY A 31 14.00 26.60 34.09
CA GLY A 31 12.93 26.65 33.13
C GLY A 31 13.20 25.72 31.93
N PHE A 32 12.14 25.23 31.27
CA PHE A 32 12.22 24.44 30.07
C PHE A 32 11.37 25.06 28.97
N THR A 33 12.00 25.45 27.88
CA THR A 33 11.33 26.09 26.75
C THR A 33 11.59 25.23 25.49
N LEU A 34 10.53 24.92 24.75
CA LEU A 34 10.59 24.19 23.48
C LEU A 34 10.15 25.10 22.34
N VAL A 35 10.99 25.26 21.34
CA VAL A 35 10.76 26.11 20.14
C VAL A 35 10.87 25.29 18.87
N GLY A 36 10.44 25.82 17.72
CA GLY A 36 10.44 25.10 16.44
C GLY A 36 9.07 24.53 16.05
N LEU A 37 7.99 25.19 16.49
CA LEU A 37 6.59 24.83 16.20
C LEU A 37 6.22 23.37 16.56
N PRO A 38 6.54 22.90 17.77
CA PRO A 38 6.16 21.57 18.19
C PRO A 38 4.64 21.47 18.44
N GLU A 39 4.04 20.34 18.11
CA GLU A 39 2.67 20.01 18.50
C GLU A 39 2.52 19.86 20.02
N THR A 40 1.26 19.81 20.50
CA THR A 40 0.96 19.69 21.93
C THR A 40 1.61 18.46 22.55
N THR A 41 1.58 17.33 21.84
CA THR A 41 2.18 16.05 22.28
C THR A 41 3.70 16.13 22.47
N VAL A 42 4.39 16.95 21.67
CA VAL A 42 5.82 17.20 21.83
C VAL A 42 6.07 18.19 22.98
N LYS A 43 5.14 19.11 23.28
CA LYS A 43 5.26 19.98 24.45
C LYS A 43 5.17 19.21 25.76
N GLU A 44 4.42 18.11 25.79
CA GLU A 44 4.32 17.19 26.95
C GLU A 44 5.62 16.38 27.18
N SER A 45 6.53 16.33 26.21
CA SER A 45 7.82 15.61 26.34
C SER A 45 8.67 16.08 27.52
N LYS A 46 8.49 17.33 27.95
CA LYS A 46 9.21 17.91 29.10
C LYS A 46 9.17 17.01 30.33
N ASP A 47 7.97 16.56 30.70
CA ASP A 47 7.78 15.80 31.93
C ASP A 47 8.25 14.35 31.77
N ARG A 48 8.05 13.76 30.55
CA ARG A 48 8.56 12.44 30.23
C ARG A 48 10.09 12.42 30.24
N VAL A 49 10.72 13.35 29.52
CA VAL A 49 12.18 13.47 29.43
C VAL A 49 12.81 13.70 30.80
N ARG A 50 12.25 14.63 31.58
CA ARG A 50 12.76 14.89 32.95
C ARG A 50 12.71 13.65 33.82
N SER A 51 11.58 12.96 33.86
CA SER A 51 11.41 11.77 34.67
C SER A 51 12.32 10.63 34.18
N ALA A 52 12.44 10.44 32.88
CA ALA A 52 13.30 9.41 32.28
C ALA A 52 14.78 9.63 32.61
N ILE A 53 15.27 10.87 32.52
CA ILE A 53 16.66 11.24 32.90
C ILE A 53 16.93 10.89 34.36
N ILE A 54 16.05 11.34 35.27
CA ILE A 54 16.19 11.10 36.73
C ILE A 54 16.13 9.59 37.04
N ASN A 55 15.17 8.87 36.48
CA ASN A 55 15.00 7.43 36.70
C ASN A 55 16.12 6.59 36.07
N SER A 56 16.80 7.14 35.06
CA SER A 56 18.02 6.54 34.47
C SER A 56 19.29 6.89 35.24
N ARG A 57 19.17 7.47 36.45
CA ARG A 57 20.26 7.85 37.36
C ARG A 57 21.19 8.95 36.84
N PHE A 58 20.68 9.83 35.98
CA PHE A 58 21.35 11.05 35.55
C PHE A 58 20.78 12.28 36.28
N GLU A 59 21.55 13.34 36.32
CA GLU A 59 21.12 14.60 36.91
C GLU A 59 20.34 15.45 35.88
N PHE A 60 19.13 15.91 36.25
CA PHE A 60 18.41 16.88 35.44
C PHE A 60 18.83 18.31 35.82
N PRO A 61 19.41 19.11 34.89
CA PRO A 61 20.00 20.41 35.23
C PRO A 61 18.99 21.41 35.84
N SER A 62 19.30 21.97 36.97
CA SER A 62 18.52 23.05 37.63
C SER A 62 18.86 24.44 37.04
N LYS A 63 18.83 24.55 35.69
CA LYS A 63 19.18 25.72 34.90
C LYS A 63 18.09 26.00 33.84
N ARG A 64 18.23 27.08 33.10
CA ARG A 64 17.34 27.36 31.98
C ARG A 64 17.75 26.51 30.76
N ILE A 65 16.84 25.63 30.32
CA ILE A 65 16.98 24.76 29.20
C ILE A 65 16.12 25.27 28.06
N THR A 66 16.72 25.50 26.88
CA THR A 66 16.01 25.82 25.65
C THR A 66 16.30 24.74 24.63
N VAL A 67 15.24 24.11 24.11
CA VAL A 67 15.31 23.11 23.05
C VAL A 67 14.71 23.67 21.79
N ASN A 68 15.45 23.67 20.69
CA ASN A 68 14.98 24.07 19.38
C ASN A 68 14.93 22.85 18.45
N LEU A 69 13.78 22.64 17.80
CA LEU A 69 13.61 21.60 16.80
C LEU A 69 13.64 22.24 15.40
N ALA A 70 14.76 22.19 14.73
CA ALA A 70 14.97 22.81 13.42
C ALA A 70 14.89 21.81 12.27
N PRO A 71 14.34 22.17 11.09
CA PRO A 71 13.73 23.45 10.75
C PRO A 71 12.29 23.59 11.31
N ALA A 72 11.78 24.81 11.45
CA ALA A 72 10.49 25.08 12.10
C ALA A 72 9.27 24.67 11.24
N ASP A 73 9.41 24.63 9.94
CA ASP A 73 8.36 24.36 8.95
C ASP A 73 7.95 22.87 8.84
N LEU A 74 8.74 21.95 9.40
CA LEU A 74 8.42 20.53 9.40
C LEU A 74 7.44 20.18 10.54
N PRO A 75 6.48 19.26 10.33
CA PRO A 75 5.63 18.77 11.40
C PRO A 75 6.43 17.97 12.43
N LYS A 76 6.27 18.26 13.72
CA LYS A 76 6.89 17.55 14.83
C LYS A 76 5.79 16.97 15.72
N GLU A 77 5.60 15.67 15.62
CA GLU A 77 4.51 14.93 16.24
C GLU A 77 4.99 13.83 17.17
N GLY A 78 4.16 13.55 18.17
CA GLY A 78 4.33 12.42 19.07
C GLY A 78 5.57 12.49 19.94
N GLY A 79 5.86 11.39 20.60
CA GLY A 79 7.01 11.26 21.52
C GLY A 79 8.35 10.96 20.85
N ARG A 80 8.40 10.86 19.51
CA ARG A 80 9.61 10.41 18.79
C ARG A 80 10.86 11.24 19.04
N PHE A 81 10.70 12.49 19.50
CA PHE A 81 11.78 13.40 19.85
C PHE A 81 12.22 13.34 21.31
N ASP A 82 11.55 12.54 22.17
CA ASP A 82 11.89 12.43 23.58
C ASP A 82 13.32 11.95 23.79
N LEU A 83 13.73 10.89 23.08
CA LEU A 83 15.09 10.35 23.14
C LEU A 83 16.15 11.38 22.70
N PRO A 84 16.08 12.01 21.52
CA PRO A 84 17.08 13.00 21.12
C PRO A 84 17.07 14.26 22.01
N ILE A 85 15.94 14.67 22.57
CA ILE A 85 15.89 15.76 23.55
C ILE A 85 16.63 15.37 24.84
N ALA A 86 16.38 14.17 25.37
CA ALA A 86 17.07 13.68 26.57
C ALA A 86 18.59 13.63 26.37
N LEU A 87 19.04 13.04 25.26
CA LEU A 87 20.46 12.98 24.90
C LEU A 87 21.07 14.37 24.77
N GLY A 88 20.36 15.30 24.12
CA GLY A 88 20.80 16.70 23.99
C GLY A 88 20.99 17.40 25.33
N ILE A 89 20.11 17.16 26.30
CA ILE A 89 20.23 17.69 27.67
C ILE A 89 21.45 17.10 28.37
N LEU A 90 21.66 15.79 28.27
CA LEU A 90 22.78 15.09 28.91
C LEU A 90 24.13 15.53 28.30
N VAL A 91 24.21 15.75 26.99
CA VAL A 91 25.40 16.28 26.32
C VAL A 91 25.65 17.74 26.71
N ALA A 92 24.60 18.60 26.66
CA ALA A 92 24.75 20.02 27.00
C ALA A 92 25.09 20.25 28.49
N SER A 93 24.87 19.26 29.34
CA SER A 93 25.25 19.26 30.76
C SER A 93 26.53 18.49 31.08
N ASP A 94 27.33 18.14 30.07
CA ASP A 94 28.61 17.44 30.18
C ASP A 94 28.49 16.02 30.83
N GLN A 95 27.31 15.41 30.84
CA GLN A 95 27.10 14.05 31.36
C GLN A 95 27.31 12.97 30.28
N LEU A 96 27.31 13.33 28.98
CA LEU A 96 27.60 12.45 27.85
C LEU A 96 28.64 13.07 26.92
N PRO A 97 29.56 12.28 26.34
CA PRO A 97 30.54 12.74 25.36
C PRO A 97 29.89 12.99 23.99
N THR A 98 30.41 13.97 23.22
CA THR A 98 29.92 14.32 21.88
C THR A 98 30.47 13.44 20.75
N SER A 99 31.56 12.70 21.02
CA SER A 99 32.38 12.06 19.98
C SER A 99 31.66 11.09 19.04
N LYS A 100 30.68 10.34 19.56
CA LYS A 100 29.90 9.39 18.76
C LYS A 100 28.58 9.94 18.24
N ILE A 101 28.06 11.00 18.82
CA ILE A 101 26.71 11.50 18.58
C ILE A 101 26.54 12.00 17.14
N ALA A 102 27.55 12.66 16.56
CA ALA A 102 27.49 13.18 15.20
C ALA A 102 27.30 12.12 14.11
N GLN A 103 27.67 10.86 14.39
CA GLN A 103 27.53 9.73 13.47
C GLN A 103 26.23 8.97 13.64
N HIS A 104 25.38 9.39 14.60
CA HIS A 104 24.14 8.71 14.94
C HIS A 104 22.93 9.66 14.77
N GLU A 105 21.80 9.07 14.44
CA GLU A 105 20.48 9.68 14.53
C GLU A 105 19.66 8.92 15.57
N PHE A 106 18.74 9.62 16.22
CA PHE A 106 17.97 9.04 17.33
C PHE A 106 16.49 9.32 17.16
N ILE A 107 15.66 8.30 17.32
CA ILE A 107 14.21 8.42 17.42
C ILE A 107 13.69 7.48 18.52
N GLY A 108 12.73 7.94 19.33
CA GLY A 108 12.13 7.10 20.36
C GLY A 108 11.31 7.90 21.35
N GLU A 109 10.19 7.36 21.78
CA GLU A 109 9.38 7.92 22.86
C GLU A 109 9.89 7.36 24.20
N LEU A 110 10.00 8.19 25.20
CA LEU A 110 10.43 7.80 26.54
C LEU A 110 9.21 7.59 27.47
N ALA A 111 9.18 6.43 28.12
CA ALA A 111 8.37 6.25 29.32
C ALA A 111 9.01 6.99 30.50
N LEU A 112 8.23 7.28 31.56
CA LEU A 112 8.74 7.92 32.77
C LEU A 112 9.86 7.10 33.45
N SER A 113 9.86 5.78 33.26
CA SER A 113 10.89 4.85 33.74
C SER A 113 12.24 4.97 33.01
N GLY A 114 12.28 5.62 31.84
CA GLY A 114 13.41 5.63 30.93
C GLY A 114 13.40 4.52 29.88
N GLU A 115 12.34 3.71 29.83
CA GLU A 115 12.12 2.72 28.74
C GLU A 115 11.77 3.42 27.43
N LEU A 116 12.23 2.82 26.32
CA LEU A 116 11.94 3.27 24.97
C LEU A 116 10.70 2.57 24.42
N ARG A 117 9.68 3.38 24.07
CA ARG A 117 8.46 2.92 23.42
C ARG A 117 8.55 3.04 21.91
N SER A 118 7.84 2.15 21.21
CA SER A 118 7.79 2.14 19.75
C SER A 118 7.25 3.44 19.17
N VAL A 119 7.81 3.83 18.02
CA VAL A 119 7.37 4.98 17.22
C VAL A 119 6.98 4.56 15.82
N LYS A 120 6.14 5.35 15.17
CA LYS A 120 5.71 5.10 13.78
C LYS A 120 6.73 5.65 12.78
N GLY A 121 6.68 5.17 11.52
CA GLY A 121 7.52 5.69 10.45
C GLY A 121 9.02 5.45 10.67
N VAL A 122 9.37 4.32 11.28
CA VAL A 122 10.77 3.94 11.51
C VAL A 122 11.44 3.57 10.20
N LEU A 123 10.76 2.84 9.32
CA LEU A 123 11.36 2.39 8.07
C LEU A 123 11.77 3.55 7.14
N PRO A 124 10.92 4.57 6.87
CA PRO A 124 11.36 5.78 6.17
C PRO A 124 12.53 6.50 6.86
N ALA A 125 12.52 6.56 8.19
CA ALA A 125 13.61 7.19 8.94
C ALA A 125 14.93 6.42 8.79
N THR A 126 14.87 5.08 8.81
CA THR A 126 16.03 4.20 8.62
C THR A 126 16.62 4.36 7.21
N LEU A 127 15.77 4.34 6.17
CA LEU A 127 16.19 4.56 4.78
C LEU A 127 16.86 5.93 4.60
N ALA A 128 16.29 6.96 5.21
CA ALA A 128 16.84 8.31 5.12
C ALA A 128 18.17 8.46 5.89
N ALA A 129 18.33 7.81 7.05
CA ALA A 129 19.59 7.79 7.79
C ALA A 129 20.68 7.02 7.03
N ASP A 130 20.34 5.87 6.42
CA ASP A 130 21.25 5.08 5.60
C ASP A 130 21.76 5.86 4.38
N SER A 131 20.89 6.68 3.75
CA SER A 131 21.27 7.51 2.59
C SER A 131 22.33 8.57 2.91
N VAL A 132 22.49 8.97 4.17
CA VAL A 132 23.49 9.94 4.66
C VAL A 132 24.59 9.25 5.51
N GLU A 133 24.65 7.93 5.45
CA GLU A 133 25.67 7.08 6.15
C GLU A 133 25.69 7.28 7.66
N ARG A 134 24.54 7.55 8.31
CA ARG A 134 24.40 7.65 9.75
C ARG A 134 23.73 6.43 10.33
N CYS A 135 24.19 6.01 11.51
CA CYS A 135 23.56 4.94 12.28
C CYS A 135 22.29 5.46 12.97
N LEU A 136 21.12 4.89 12.67
CA LEU A 136 19.88 5.20 13.38
C LEU A 136 19.75 4.31 14.63
N VAL A 137 19.49 4.93 15.78
CA VAL A 137 19.15 4.25 17.03
C VAL A 137 17.65 4.32 17.22
N VAL A 138 16.99 3.16 17.33
CA VAL A 138 15.54 3.01 17.43
C VAL A 138 15.14 2.25 18.70
N PRO A 139 13.88 2.36 19.17
CA PRO A 139 13.36 1.48 20.22
C PRO A 139 13.44 0.00 19.80
N HIS A 140 13.69 -0.88 20.77
CA HIS A 140 13.84 -2.32 20.53
C HIS A 140 12.64 -2.92 19.77
N HIS A 141 11.42 -2.53 20.10
CA HIS A 141 10.21 -2.97 19.39
C HIS A 141 10.12 -2.54 17.92
N ASN A 142 10.95 -1.61 17.49
CA ASN A 142 11.07 -1.19 16.08
C ASN A 142 12.29 -1.84 15.37
N GLY A 143 13.06 -2.67 16.08
CA GLY A 143 14.28 -3.27 15.56
C GLY A 143 14.05 -4.07 14.29
N ASP A 144 12.99 -4.90 14.22
CA ASP A 144 12.65 -5.68 13.03
C ASP A 144 12.42 -4.80 11.79
N GLN A 145 11.77 -3.65 11.96
CA GLN A 145 11.56 -2.70 10.86
C GLN A 145 12.86 -2.07 10.38
N ALA A 146 13.72 -1.66 11.31
CA ALA A 146 15.01 -1.08 10.97
C ALA A 146 15.95 -2.09 10.28
N ALA A 147 15.89 -3.36 10.66
CA ALA A 147 16.69 -4.42 10.08
C ALA A 147 16.32 -4.80 8.64
N LEU A 148 15.14 -4.41 8.14
CA LEU A 148 14.77 -4.60 6.73
C LEU A 148 15.66 -3.77 5.79
N VAL A 149 16.24 -2.67 6.25
CA VAL A 149 17.21 -1.85 5.50
C VAL A 149 18.59 -2.51 5.63
N GLY A 150 18.89 -3.44 4.72
CA GLY A 150 20.01 -4.37 4.80
C GLY A 150 21.42 -3.80 4.69
N LYS A 151 21.62 -2.50 4.48
CA LYS A 151 22.92 -1.86 4.27
C LYS A 151 23.46 -1.12 5.50
N GLY A 152 22.56 -0.65 6.38
CA GLY A 152 22.93 0.19 7.52
C GLY A 152 23.26 -0.58 8.78
N ALA A 153 24.17 -0.05 9.57
CA ALA A 153 24.49 -0.54 10.91
C ALA A 153 23.54 0.13 11.94
N HIS A 154 22.22 -0.17 11.84
CA HIS A 154 21.24 0.41 12.77
C HIS A 154 21.23 -0.35 14.09
N LYS A 155 20.95 0.36 15.17
CA LYS A 155 20.97 -0.15 16.53
C LYS A 155 19.60 -0.05 17.17
N SER A 156 19.29 -0.97 18.09
CA SER A 156 18.09 -0.88 18.90
C SER A 156 18.42 -0.89 20.39
N ALA A 157 17.61 -0.18 21.18
CA ALA A 157 17.75 -0.09 22.62
C ALA A 157 16.41 -0.23 23.34
N GLN A 158 16.42 -0.78 24.54
CA GLN A 158 15.23 -0.87 25.38
C GLN A 158 15.08 0.34 26.31
N THR A 159 16.18 0.95 26.68
CA THR A 159 16.21 2.03 27.69
C THR A 159 17.14 3.17 27.28
N LEU A 160 16.88 4.37 27.86
CA LEU A 160 17.79 5.52 27.75
C LEU A 160 19.18 5.19 28.28
N LEU A 161 19.26 4.41 29.34
CA LEU A 161 20.53 4.02 29.97
C LEU A 161 21.41 3.20 29.01
N GLU A 162 20.82 2.25 28.26
CA GLU A 162 21.56 1.47 27.25
C GLU A 162 22.12 2.36 26.13
N VAL A 163 21.34 3.33 25.66
CA VAL A 163 21.83 4.31 24.65
C VAL A 163 22.99 5.13 25.21
N CYS A 164 22.86 5.63 26.42
CA CYS A 164 23.94 6.40 27.09
C CYS A 164 25.21 5.55 27.27
N ALA A 165 25.08 4.28 27.66
CA ALA A 165 26.22 3.38 27.83
C ALA A 165 26.95 3.12 26.50
N ASP A 166 26.26 2.97 25.40
CA ASP A 166 26.86 2.85 24.06
C ASP A 166 27.57 4.14 23.63
N MET A 167 26.96 5.30 23.86
CA MET A 167 27.57 6.59 23.54
C MET A 167 28.84 6.85 24.35
N CYS A 168 28.86 6.40 25.61
CA CYS A 168 30.06 6.45 26.49
C CYS A 168 31.11 5.37 26.17
N GLY A 169 30.79 4.39 25.31
CA GLY A 169 31.69 3.26 25.03
C GLY A 169 31.80 2.24 26.16
N GLN A 170 30.93 2.28 27.16
CA GLN A 170 30.87 1.35 28.29
C GLN A 170 30.22 0.01 27.94
N ALA A 171 29.23 0.06 27.03
CA ALA A 171 28.56 -1.09 26.41
C ALA A 171 28.37 -0.82 24.93
N GLN A 172 28.24 -1.87 24.13
CA GLN A 172 27.96 -1.73 22.72
C GLN A 172 26.53 -2.22 22.43
N LEU A 173 25.67 -1.35 21.93
CA LEU A 173 24.37 -1.78 21.40
C LEU A 173 24.60 -2.72 20.23
N GLY A 174 23.93 -3.87 20.27
CA GLY A 174 23.97 -4.83 19.18
C GLY A 174 23.42 -4.24 17.88
N LEU A 175 24.07 -4.55 16.77
CA LEU A 175 23.45 -4.38 15.46
C LEU A 175 22.23 -5.30 15.41
N TYR A 176 21.06 -4.74 15.14
CA TYR A 176 19.86 -5.55 15.03
C TYR A 176 19.99 -6.39 13.75
N ARG A 177 20.15 -7.69 13.91
CA ARG A 177 20.13 -8.66 12.80
C ARG A 177 18.88 -9.50 12.92
N THR A 178 18.06 -9.52 11.90
CA THR A 178 16.97 -10.48 11.81
C THR A 178 17.57 -11.88 11.67
N GLU A 179 17.24 -12.78 12.58
CA GLU A 179 17.44 -14.20 12.33
C GLU A 179 16.54 -14.60 11.16
N HIS A 180 17.12 -15.10 10.08
CA HIS A 180 16.36 -15.65 8.95
C HIS A 180 15.62 -16.92 9.39
N ARG A 181 14.51 -16.76 10.09
CA ARG A 181 13.53 -17.84 10.22
C ARG A 181 12.71 -17.87 8.94
N GLN A 182 12.69 -19.01 8.27
CA GLN A 182 11.78 -19.24 7.14
C GLN A 182 10.37 -18.90 7.61
N ALA A 183 9.70 -18.04 6.86
CA ALA A 183 8.30 -17.75 7.11
C ALA A 183 7.53 -19.08 7.12
N ASP A 184 6.79 -19.34 8.18
CA ASP A 184 5.75 -20.34 8.13
C ASP A 184 4.87 -19.98 6.92
N VAL A 185 4.87 -20.87 5.94
CA VAL A 185 4.07 -20.68 4.72
C VAL A 185 2.63 -20.62 5.22
N SER A 186 2.11 -19.40 5.35
CA SER A 186 0.69 -19.20 5.65
C SER A 186 -0.07 -20.10 4.70
N VAL A 187 -0.94 -20.95 5.22
CA VAL A 187 -1.75 -21.90 4.46
C VAL A 187 -2.32 -21.14 3.27
N LEU A 188 -1.67 -21.33 2.11
CA LEU A 188 -2.11 -20.70 0.87
C LEU A 188 -3.49 -21.25 0.59
N ARG A 189 -4.46 -20.38 0.57
CA ARG A 189 -5.83 -20.75 0.19
C ARG A 189 -5.78 -21.15 -1.28
N ASP A 190 -6.05 -22.41 -1.61
CA ASP A 190 -5.89 -22.94 -2.96
C ASP A 190 -7.04 -22.50 -3.90
N LEU A 191 -6.72 -22.31 -5.20
CA LEU A 191 -7.74 -22.15 -6.25
C LEU A 191 -8.68 -23.34 -6.34
N GLN A 192 -8.20 -24.54 -6.00
CA GLN A 192 -8.99 -25.77 -5.93
C GLN A 192 -10.10 -25.75 -4.87
N ASP A 193 -10.04 -24.84 -3.88
CA ASP A 193 -11.13 -24.65 -2.91
C ASP A 193 -12.38 -24.09 -3.61
N ILE A 194 -12.23 -23.47 -4.78
CA ILE A 194 -13.33 -22.93 -5.56
C ILE A 194 -13.80 -24.02 -6.54
N ILE A 195 -14.99 -24.53 -6.30
CA ILE A 195 -15.62 -25.53 -7.18
C ILE A 195 -16.18 -24.83 -8.40
N GLY A 196 -15.90 -25.38 -9.58
CA GLY A 196 -16.33 -24.80 -10.86
C GLY A 196 -15.69 -23.46 -11.13
N GLN A 197 -16.48 -22.47 -11.64
CA GLN A 197 -16.07 -21.09 -11.93
C GLN A 197 -14.80 -20.99 -12.81
N GLN A 198 -14.64 -21.86 -13.82
CA GLN A 198 -13.44 -21.95 -14.65
C GLN A 198 -13.10 -20.63 -15.34
N GLN A 199 -14.12 -19.91 -15.85
CA GLN A 199 -13.92 -18.60 -16.46
C GLN A 199 -13.44 -17.57 -15.43
N GLY A 200 -13.93 -17.64 -14.18
CA GLY A 200 -13.47 -16.79 -13.08
C GLY A 200 -11.99 -17.05 -12.75
N LYS A 201 -11.58 -18.31 -12.66
CA LYS A 201 -10.18 -18.71 -12.41
C LYS A 201 -9.27 -18.26 -13.56
N ARG A 202 -9.69 -18.41 -14.81
CA ARG A 202 -8.94 -17.92 -15.98
C ARG A 202 -8.81 -16.40 -15.98
N ALA A 203 -9.87 -15.68 -15.62
CA ALA A 203 -9.83 -14.22 -15.48
C ALA A 203 -8.84 -13.78 -14.38
N LEU A 204 -8.77 -14.52 -13.25
CA LEU A 204 -7.77 -14.25 -12.21
C LEU A 204 -6.34 -14.45 -12.72
N GLU A 205 -6.08 -15.53 -13.47
CA GLU A 205 -4.78 -15.81 -14.07
C GLU A 205 -4.33 -14.67 -15.00
N ILE A 206 -5.20 -14.22 -15.91
CA ILE A 206 -4.93 -13.11 -16.83
C ILE A 206 -4.72 -11.79 -16.06
N ALA A 207 -5.59 -11.51 -15.09
CA ALA A 207 -5.50 -10.31 -14.27
C ALA A 207 -4.20 -10.29 -13.44
N ALA A 208 -3.79 -11.45 -12.87
CA ALA A 208 -2.54 -11.58 -12.14
C ALA A 208 -1.32 -11.41 -13.06
N ALA A 209 -1.32 -12.01 -14.23
CA ALA A 209 -0.20 -11.93 -15.18
C ALA A 209 -0.01 -10.50 -15.71
N GLY A 210 -1.08 -9.87 -16.20
CA GLY A 210 -1.04 -8.55 -16.84
C GLY A 210 -1.14 -7.36 -15.89
N ASN A 211 -1.46 -7.57 -14.61
CA ASN A 211 -1.84 -6.53 -13.65
C ASN A 211 -3.11 -5.77 -14.06
N HIS A 212 -4.10 -6.48 -14.63
CA HIS A 212 -5.33 -5.90 -15.12
C HIS A 212 -6.35 -5.69 -14.00
N ASN A 213 -7.01 -4.53 -13.98
CA ASN A 213 -8.14 -4.27 -13.11
C ASN A 213 -9.35 -5.11 -13.53
N LEU A 214 -9.99 -5.79 -12.56
CA LEU A 214 -11.02 -6.79 -12.82
C LEU A 214 -12.32 -6.47 -12.09
N LEU A 215 -13.44 -6.55 -12.80
CA LEU A 215 -14.79 -6.35 -12.26
C LEU A 215 -15.60 -7.64 -12.36
N PHE A 216 -16.06 -8.16 -11.23
CA PHE A 216 -16.99 -9.28 -11.16
C PHE A 216 -18.44 -8.81 -11.08
N LEU A 217 -19.28 -9.34 -11.95
CA LEU A 217 -20.73 -9.17 -11.95
C LEU A 217 -21.37 -10.50 -11.58
N GLY A 218 -22.47 -10.50 -10.85
CA GLY A 218 -23.23 -11.73 -10.62
C GLY A 218 -24.09 -11.66 -9.39
N PRO A 219 -25.03 -12.60 -9.25
CA PRO A 219 -25.93 -12.68 -8.10
C PRO A 219 -25.17 -12.86 -6.76
N PRO A 220 -25.80 -12.56 -5.63
CA PRO A 220 -25.19 -12.85 -4.33
C PRO A 220 -24.94 -14.35 -4.19
N GLY A 221 -23.89 -14.73 -3.45
CA GLY A 221 -23.54 -16.13 -3.18
C GLY A 221 -22.82 -16.87 -4.31
N THR A 222 -22.44 -16.21 -5.42
CA THR A 222 -21.70 -16.85 -6.54
C THR A 222 -20.20 -16.99 -6.33
N GLY A 223 -19.66 -16.55 -5.18
CA GLY A 223 -18.24 -16.70 -4.85
C GLY A 223 -17.33 -15.57 -5.33
N LYS A 224 -17.86 -14.40 -5.71
CA LYS A 224 -17.06 -13.23 -6.18
C LYS A 224 -15.97 -12.83 -5.20
N THR A 225 -16.29 -12.67 -3.92
CA THR A 225 -15.35 -12.33 -2.85
C THR A 225 -14.31 -13.42 -2.65
N MET A 226 -14.69 -14.69 -2.78
CA MET A 226 -13.78 -15.83 -2.71
C MET A 226 -12.77 -15.79 -3.88
N LEU A 227 -13.23 -15.58 -5.11
CA LEU A 227 -12.39 -15.41 -6.29
C LEU A 227 -11.43 -14.24 -6.12
N ALA A 228 -11.92 -13.06 -5.73
CA ALA A 228 -11.09 -11.88 -5.52
C ALA A 228 -9.97 -12.12 -4.50
N SER A 229 -10.27 -12.83 -3.40
CA SER A 229 -9.26 -13.14 -2.37
C SER A 229 -8.12 -14.04 -2.85
N ARG A 230 -8.38 -14.91 -3.85
CA ARG A 230 -7.36 -15.79 -4.44
C ARG A 230 -6.40 -15.07 -5.39
N LEU A 231 -6.79 -13.91 -5.92
CA LEU A 231 -5.93 -13.16 -6.82
C LEU A 231 -4.59 -12.78 -6.18
N ARG A 232 -4.59 -12.42 -4.88
CA ARG A 232 -3.37 -12.08 -4.14
C ARG A 232 -2.33 -13.20 -4.23
N ASP A 233 -2.76 -14.44 -4.08
CA ASP A 233 -1.87 -15.60 -3.98
C ASP A 233 -1.30 -16.00 -5.36
N LEU A 234 -1.91 -15.52 -6.45
CA LEU A 234 -1.44 -15.65 -7.83
C LEU A 234 -0.43 -14.59 -8.24
N LEU A 235 -0.41 -13.44 -7.57
CA LEU A 235 0.51 -12.36 -7.94
C LEU A 235 1.97 -12.78 -7.74
N PRO A 236 2.88 -12.32 -8.62
CA PRO A 236 4.30 -12.46 -8.42
C PRO A 236 4.76 -11.79 -7.11
N GLU A 237 5.80 -12.31 -6.51
CA GLU A 237 6.42 -11.71 -5.33
C GLU A 237 6.87 -10.28 -5.63
N MET A 238 6.86 -9.43 -4.60
CA MET A 238 7.37 -8.07 -4.73
C MET A 238 8.89 -8.08 -4.89
N SER A 239 9.42 -7.18 -5.73
CA SER A 239 10.84 -6.86 -5.70
C SER A 239 11.20 -6.22 -4.35
N ASP A 240 12.50 -6.13 -4.03
CA ASP A 240 12.94 -5.50 -2.79
C ASP A 240 12.51 -4.03 -2.73
N ASP A 241 12.57 -3.32 -3.85
CA ASP A 241 12.13 -1.92 -3.95
C ASP A 241 10.62 -1.78 -3.74
N GLU A 242 9.80 -2.62 -4.41
CA GLU A 242 8.34 -2.64 -4.19
C GLU A 242 7.98 -2.96 -2.74
N ALA A 243 8.67 -3.92 -2.13
CA ALA A 243 8.44 -4.33 -0.76
C ALA A 243 8.82 -3.21 0.22
N MET A 244 9.93 -2.51 -0.04
CA MET A 244 10.39 -1.39 0.78
C MET A 244 9.44 -0.19 0.71
N GLU A 245 8.96 0.18 -0.49
CA GLU A 245 7.93 1.22 -0.66
C GLU A 245 6.65 0.86 0.10
N THR A 246 6.18 -0.38 -0.03
CA THR A 246 4.97 -0.87 0.62
C THR A 246 5.10 -0.90 2.14
N ALA A 247 6.22 -1.40 2.65
CA ALA A 247 6.52 -1.41 4.07
C ALA A 247 6.66 0.01 4.64
N SER A 248 7.21 0.97 3.87
CA SER A 248 7.30 2.37 4.28
C SER A 248 5.92 2.97 4.53
N VAL A 249 4.95 2.74 3.64
CA VAL A 249 3.56 3.19 3.83
C VAL A 249 2.93 2.52 5.05
N ALA A 250 3.09 1.20 5.20
CA ALA A 250 2.53 0.43 6.30
C ALA A 250 3.11 0.85 7.66
N SER A 251 4.40 1.25 7.73
CA SER A 251 5.07 1.70 8.95
C SER A 251 4.48 2.98 9.55
N LEU A 252 3.75 3.77 8.75
CA LEU A 252 3.03 4.97 9.21
C LEU A 252 1.75 4.64 9.99
N THR A 253 1.34 3.38 9.99
CA THR A 253 0.16 2.87 10.69
C THR A 253 0.57 2.03 11.91
N GLN A 254 -0.37 1.31 12.51
CA GLN A 254 -0.10 0.36 13.58
C GLN A 254 0.15 -1.07 13.06
N GLN A 255 0.33 -1.25 11.74
CA GLN A 255 0.63 -2.57 11.20
C GLN A 255 2.04 -3.00 11.59
N GLU A 256 2.14 -4.18 12.17
CA GLU A 256 3.43 -4.81 12.44
C GLU A 256 4.05 -5.28 11.12
N ILE A 257 5.23 -4.74 10.83
CA ILE A 257 6.04 -5.15 9.70
C ILE A 257 7.23 -5.92 10.25
N ASN A 258 7.38 -7.13 9.76
CA ASN A 258 8.48 -8.02 10.15
C ASN A 258 9.00 -8.77 8.92
N GLN A 259 10.07 -9.54 9.11
CA GLN A 259 10.71 -10.32 8.05
C GLN A 259 9.78 -11.33 7.35
N TYR A 260 8.66 -11.70 7.96
CA TYR A 260 7.73 -12.70 7.41
C TYR A 260 6.68 -12.10 6.49
N ASN A 261 6.31 -10.83 6.69
CA ASN A 261 5.20 -10.21 5.98
C ASN A 261 5.60 -9.04 5.06
N TRP A 262 6.82 -8.53 5.14
CA TRP A 262 7.23 -7.32 4.41
C TRP A 262 7.22 -7.47 2.88
N LYS A 263 7.40 -8.71 2.35
CA LYS A 263 7.31 -9.02 0.91
C LYS A 263 5.94 -9.52 0.47
N GLN A 264 4.96 -9.60 1.36
CA GLN A 264 3.61 -10.02 1.00
C GLN A 264 2.84 -8.85 0.41
N ARG A 265 2.24 -9.08 -0.78
CA ARG A 265 1.38 -8.05 -1.40
C ARG A 265 0.17 -7.77 -0.52
N PRO A 266 -0.11 -6.48 -0.20
CA PRO A 266 -1.28 -6.12 0.58
C PRO A 266 -2.58 -6.54 -0.13
N PHE A 267 -3.56 -6.95 0.66
CA PHE A 267 -4.94 -7.13 0.22
C PHE A 267 -5.83 -6.29 1.13
N ARG A 268 -6.38 -5.20 0.57
CA ARG A 268 -7.24 -4.27 1.29
C ARG A 268 -8.67 -4.41 0.80
N SER A 269 -9.60 -4.57 1.73
CA SER A 269 -11.02 -4.74 1.44
C SER A 269 -11.84 -3.84 2.38
N PRO A 270 -11.89 -2.52 2.11
CA PRO A 270 -12.68 -1.61 2.91
C PRO A 270 -14.17 -1.91 2.76
N HIS A 271 -14.91 -1.77 3.85
CA HIS A 271 -16.36 -1.91 3.83
C HIS A 271 -16.99 -0.75 3.04
N HIS A 272 -18.14 -0.96 2.39
CA HIS A 272 -18.81 0.07 1.57
C HIS A 272 -19.23 1.32 2.37
N SER A 273 -19.39 1.22 3.70
CA SER A 273 -19.66 2.36 4.59
C SER A 273 -18.41 3.17 4.96
N SER A 274 -17.23 2.84 4.42
CA SER A 274 -15.99 3.55 4.73
C SER A 274 -16.06 5.01 4.27
N SER A 275 -15.64 5.91 5.14
CA SER A 275 -15.60 7.35 4.83
C SER A 275 -14.51 7.68 3.80
N MET A 276 -14.63 8.84 3.16
CA MET A 276 -13.60 9.39 2.27
C MET A 276 -12.22 9.44 2.95
N ALA A 277 -12.18 9.86 4.22
CA ALA A 277 -10.93 9.93 4.97
C ALA A 277 -10.31 8.55 5.26
N ALA A 278 -11.13 7.52 5.46
CA ALA A 278 -10.65 6.15 5.61
C ALA A 278 -10.06 5.61 4.32
N LEU A 279 -10.68 5.91 3.16
CA LEU A 279 -10.25 5.39 1.88
C LEU A 279 -9.03 6.15 1.32
N VAL A 280 -9.11 7.47 1.24
CA VAL A 280 -8.07 8.34 0.64
C VAL A 280 -6.97 8.65 1.65
N GLY A 281 -7.32 8.74 2.91
CA GLY A 281 -6.46 9.26 3.96
C GLY A 281 -6.81 10.69 4.35
N GLY A 282 -6.18 11.20 5.37
CA GLY A 282 -6.45 12.54 5.89
C GLY A 282 -6.05 12.70 7.35
N GLY A 283 -6.70 13.66 8.02
CA GLY A 283 -6.39 14.07 9.38
C GLY A 283 -5.71 15.43 9.42
N SER A 284 -5.53 16.00 10.62
CA SER A 284 -4.71 17.21 10.84
C SER A 284 -3.29 16.97 10.36
N VAL A 285 -2.79 15.82 10.70
CA VAL A 285 -1.57 15.23 10.14
C VAL A 285 -1.98 14.20 9.11
N PRO A 286 -1.53 14.35 7.85
CA PRO A 286 -1.90 13.45 6.78
C PRO A 286 -1.45 12.01 7.06
N ARG A 287 -2.41 11.08 7.12
CA ARG A 287 -2.17 9.62 7.25
C ARG A 287 -2.63 8.91 5.99
N PRO A 288 -1.96 7.80 5.60
CA PRO A 288 -2.39 7.02 4.45
C PRO A 288 -3.75 6.36 4.71
N GLY A 289 -4.62 6.37 3.69
CA GLY A 289 -5.87 5.61 3.69
C GLY A 289 -5.71 4.22 3.05
N GLU A 290 -6.83 3.48 2.93
CA GLU A 290 -6.86 2.12 2.37
C GLU A 290 -6.28 2.03 0.95
N ILE A 291 -6.42 3.07 0.13
CA ILE A 291 -5.85 3.15 -1.22
C ILE A 291 -4.33 3.11 -1.17
N SER A 292 -3.70 3.92 -0.30
CA SER A 292 -2.25 3.93 -0.14
C SER A 292 -1.75 2.66 0.57
N LEU A 293 -2.53 2.12 1.50
CA LEU A 293 -2.21 0.84 2.16
C LEU A 293 -2.33 -0.37 1.22
N ALA A 294 -3.01 -0.23 0.07
CA ALA A 294 -3.06 -1.23 -0.99
C ALA A 294 -1.88 -1.12 -1.98
N HIS A 295 -0.95 -0.20 -1.76
CA HIS A 295 0.19 0.04 -2.67
C HIS A 295 0.96 -1.25 -2.98
N ASN A 296 1.28 -1.48 -4.26
CA ASN A 296 1.88 -2.70 -4.83
C ASN A 296 1.10 -4.00 -4.54
N GLY A 297 -0.17 -3.89 -4.17
CA GLY A 297 -1.07 -4.99 -3.86
C GLY A 297 -2.43 -4.84 -4.51
N LEU A 298 -3.46 -5.28 -3.80
CA LEU A 298 -4.85 -5.33 -4.25
C LEU A 298 -5.76 -4.46 -3.39
N LEU A 299 -6.58 -3.66 -4.05
CA LEU A 299 -7.75 -3.02 -3.46
C LEU A 299 -8.99 -3.72 -3.97
N PHE A 300 -9.71 -4.41 -3.08
CA PHE A 300 -10.96 -5.10 -3.38
C PHE A 300 -12.14 -4.30 -2.86
N LEU A 301 -13.07 -3.96 -3.74
CA LEU A 301 -14.31 -3.27 -3.41
C LEU A 301 -15.49 -4.20 -3.68
N ASP A 302 -16.06 -4.75 -2.62
CA ASP A 302 -17.29 -5.54 -2.71
C ASP A 302 -18.51 -4.61 -2.71
N GLU A 303 -19.59 -5.05 -3.36
CA GLU A 303 -20.84 -4.28 -3.45
C GLU A 303 -20.61 -2.83 -3.92
N MET A 304 -19.77 -2.64 -4.95
CA MET A 304 -19.34 -1.31 -5.41
C MET A 304 -20.45 -0.26 -5.51
N PRO A 305 -21.67 -0.53 -6.04
CA PRO A 305 -22.71 0.49 -6.14
C PRO A 305 -23.24 0.98 -4.77
N GLU A 306 -22.91 0.30 -3.66
CA GLU A 306 -23.31 0.72 -2.31
C GLU A 306 -22.37 1.77 -1.68
N PHE A 307 -21.16 1.94 -2.24
CA PHE A 307 -20.28 3.03 -1.84
C PHE A 307 -20.84 4.39 -2.24
N GLU A 308 -20.54 5.41 -1.47
CA GLU A 308 -20.83 6.79 -1.89
C GLU A 308 -20.10 7.13 -3.20
N ARG A 309 -20.81 7.74 -4.14
CA ARG A 309 -20.26 8.09 -5.46
C ARG A 309 -18.97 8.91 -5.38
N LYS A 310 -18.89 9.87 -4.43
CA LYS A 310 -17.71 10.70 -4.23
C LYS A 310 -16.49 9.88 -3.83
N VAL A 311 -16.71 8.84 -3.01
CA VAL A 311 -15.67 7.91 -2.56
C VAL A 311 -15.13 7.11 -3.73
N LEU A 312 -16.01 6.59 -4.61
CA LEU A 312 -15.61 5.86 -5.81
C LEU A 312 -14.89 6.77 -6.84
N ASP A 313 -15.37 7.98 -7.03
CA ASP A 313 -14.75 8.93 -7.97
C ASP A 313 -13.32 9.36 -7.51
N SER A 314 -13.03 9.30 -6.20
CA SER A 314 -11.68 9.58 -5.68
C SER A 314 -10.61 8.55 -6.09
N LEU A 315 -11.01 7.35 -6.52
CA LEU A 315 -10.11 6.32 -7.05
C LEU A 315 -9.52 6.67 -8.42
N ARG A 316 -10.14 7.61 -9.16
CA ARG A 316 -9.77 7.89 -10.55
C ARG A 316 -8.36 8.45 -10.65
N GLU A 317 -8.01 9.39 -9.79
CA GLU A 317 -6.68 10.02 -9.77
C GLU A 317 -5.58 8.99 -9.45
N PRO A 318 -5.63 8.23 -8.34
CA PRO A 318 -4.59 7.26 -8.02
C PRO A 318 -4.48 6.11 -9.04
N LEU A 319 -5.56 5.73 -9.71
CA LEU A 319 -5.51 4.74 -10.80
C LEU A 319 -4.79 5.25 -12.07
N GLU A 320 -4.68 6.58 -12.23
CA GLU A 320 -3.92 7.20 -13.33
C GLU A 320 -2.50 7.57 -12.94
N SER A 321 -2.34 8.27 -11.81
CA SER A 321 -1.07 8.84 -11.36
C SER A 321 -0.21 7.84 -10.59
N GLY A 322 -0.84 6.85 -9.95
CA GLY A 322 -0.17 5.93 -9.01
C GLY A 322 0.15 6.56 -7.66
N GLU A 323 -0.41 7.72 -7.35
CA GLU A 323 -0.20 8.44 -6.09
C GLU A 323 -1.48 9.15 -5.60
N ILE A 324 -1.51 9.46 -4.32
CA ILE A 324 -2.52 10.33 -3.69
C ILE A 324 -1.83 11.55 -3.10
N ILE A 325 -2.38 12.73 -3.36
CA ILE A 325 -1.90 13.99 -2.80
C ILE A 325 -2.94 14.50 -1.79
N ILE A 326 -2.55 14.52 -0.52
CA ILE A 326 -3.36 15.09 0.56
C ILE A 326 -2.89 16.53 0.81
N SER A 327 -3.73 17.51 0.45
CA SER A 327 -3.46 18.93 0.68
C SER A 327 -4.14 19.39 1.95
N ARG A 328 -3.37 20.02 2.86
CA ARG A 328 -3.85 20.63 4.11
C ARG A 328 -3.19 21.99 4.29
N ALA A 329 -3.67 22.78 5.28
CA ALA A 329 -3.07 24.09 5.57
C ALA A 329 -1.57 24.00 5.92
N ALA A 330 -1.15 22.89 6.53
CA ALA A 330 0.25 22.63 6.89
C ALA A 330 1.13 22.15 5.73
N GLY A 331 0.56 21.89 4.54
CA GLY A 331 1.34 21.44 3.38
C GLY A 331 0.66 20.36 2.53
N LYS A 332 1.42 19.87 1.54
CA LYS A 332 1.02 18.77 0.66
C LYS A 332 1.83 17.54 1.00
N THR A 333 1.16 16.44 1.27
CA THR A 333 1.79 15.14 1.52
C THR A 333 1.42 14.18 0.40
N ARG A 334 2.40 13.48 -0.15
CA ARG A 334 2.21 12.46 -1.18
C ARG A 334 2.31 11.07 -0.58
N PHE A 335 1.43 10.19 -1.01
CA PHE A 335 1.47 8.77 -0.69
C PHE A 335 1.42 7.96 -1.98
N PRO A 336 2.28 6.95 -2.15
CA PRO A 336 2.21 6.06 -3.29
C PRO A 336 0.91 5.25 -3.23
N ALA A 337 0.31 5.00 -4.41
CA ALA A 337 -0.99 4.35 -4.54
C ALA A 337 -1.09 3.54 -5.84
N ARG A 338 -0.04 2.79 -6.17
CA ARG A 338 -0.04 1.84 -7.30
C ARG A 338 -0.64 0.53 -6.82
N PHE A 339 -1.89 0.28 -7.12
CA PHE A 339 -2.61 -0.93 -6.73
C PHE A 339 -3.37 -1.50 -7.91
N GLN A 340 -3.67 -2.79 -7.86
CA GLN A 340 -4.60 -3.44 -8.77
C GLN A 340 -6.00 -3.35 -8.17
N LEU A 341 -6.96 -2.82 -8.94
CA LEU A 341 -8.34 -2.69 -8.49
C LEU A 341 -9.13 -3.95 -8.87
N VAL A 342 -9.79 -4.55 -7.89
CA VAL A 342 -10.78 -5.61 -8.10
C VAL A 342 -12.11 -5.13 -7.55
N GLY A 343 -13.12 -5.17 -8.37
CA GLY A 343 -14.48 -4.79 -7.98
C GLY A 343 -15.42 -5.99 -8.02
N ALA A 344 -16.43 -5.99 -7.18
CA ALA A 344 -17.56 -6.90 -7.28
C ALA A 344 -18.86 -6.13 -7.15
N LEU A 345 -19.86 -6.53 -7.92
CA LEU A 345 -21.19 -5.95 -7.84
C LEU A 345 -22.28 -6.99 -8.15
N ASN A 346 -23.45 -6.73 -7.61
CA ASN A 346 -24.64 -7.41 -8.03
C ASN A 346 -25.23 -6.65 -9.24
N PRO A 347 -25.78 -7.35 -10.25
CA PRO A 347 -26.24 -6.70 -11.46
C PRO A 347 -27.50 -5.81 -11.25
N SER A 348 -28.19 -5.96 -10.13
CA SER A 348 -29.35 -5.18 -9.74
C SER A 348 -29.43 -5.04 -8.21
N PRO A 349 -30.25 -4.10 -7.68
CA PRO A 349 -30.49 -4.00 -6.23
C PRO A 349 -31.08 -5.28 -5.61
N THR A 350 -31.79 -6.10 -6.40
CA THR A 350 -32.38 -7.39 -5.96
C THR A 350 -31.44 -8.57 -6.20
N GLY A 351 -30.27 -8.33 -6.81
CA GLY A 351 -29.28 -9.36 -7.11
C GLY A 351 -29.45 -10.04 -8.48
N TYR A 352 -30.62 -9.94 -9.10
CA TYR A 352 -30.94 -10.63 -10.35
C TYR A 352 -31.51 -9.64 -11.39
N TYR A 353 -31.12 -9.78 -12.64
CA TYR A 353 -31.60 -8.93 -13.74
C TYR A 353 -32.34 -9.73 -14.85
N GLU A 354 -32.25 -11.07 -14.83
CA GLU A 354 -32.94 -11.98 -15.75
C GLU A 354 -33.64 -13.13 -15.00
N GLY A 355 -34.61 -13.76 -15.67
CA GLY A 355 -35.36 -14.91 -15.16
C GLY A 355 -36.45 -14.58 -14.13
N ASN A 356 -37.03 -15.62 -13.52
CA ASN A 356 -38.15 -15.51 -12.58
C ASN A 356 -37.85 -14.73 -11.29
N GLN A 357 -36.58 -14.43 -11.02
CA GLN A 357 -36.12 -13.67 -9.85
C GLN A 357 -35.84 -12.20 -10.19
N ALA A 358 -35.91 -11.81 -11.46
CA ALA A 358 -35.77 -10.43 -11.88
C ALA A 358 -37.02 -9.62 -11.47
N ARG A 359 -36.91 -8.82 -10.40
CA ARG A 359 -37.99 -7.99 -9.86
C ARG A 359 -37.85 -6.51 -10.20
N ALA A 360 -36.71 -6.13 -10.75
CA ALA A 360 -36.39 -4.73 -11.03
C ALA A 360 -36.59 -4.41 -12.51
N ASN A 361 -37.26 -3.27 -12.78
CA ASN A 361 -37.39 -2.70 -14.14
C ASN A 361 -35.99 -2.28 -14.67
N PRO A 362 -35.68 -2.44 -15.97
CA PRO A 362 -34.41 -2.00 -16.58
C PRO A 362 -33.97 -0.58 -16.20
N GLN A 363 -34.92 0.36 -16.09
CA GLN A 363 -34.61 1.73 -15.65
C GLN A 363 -34.09 1.83 -14.20
N ILE A 364 -34.61 0.97 -13.29
CA ILE A 364 -34.15 0.91 -11.90
C ILE A 364 -32.75 0.31 -11.85
N ILE A 365 -32.49 -0.72 -12.64
CA ILE A 365 -31.18 -1.36 -12.75
C ILE A 365 -30.16 -0.36 -13.31
N LEU A 366 -30.48 0.35 -14.38
CA LEU A 366 -29.61 1.39 -14.94
C LEU A 366 -29.31 2.50 -13.91
N ARG A 367 -30.32 2.96 -13.15
CA ARG A 367 -30.11 3.97 -12.09
C ARG A 367 -29.16 3.45 -11.01
N TYR A 368 -29.27 2.18 -10.64
CA TYR A 368 -28.39 1.53 -9.67
C TYR A 368 -26.95 1.44 -10.21
N LEU A 369 -26.76 0.94 -11.42
CA LEU A 369 -25.45 0.81 -12.04
C LEU A 369 -24.80 2.18 -12.36
N ASN A 370 -25.59 3.22 -12.65
CA ASN A 370 -25.12 4.59 -12.89
C ASN A 370 -24.59 5.30 -11.64
N ARG A 371 -24.65 4.67 -10.44
CA ARG A 371 -23.85 5.10 -9.29
C ARG A 371 -22.36 4.97 -9.57
N LEU A 372 -21.97 4.00 -10.42
CA LEU A 372 -20.61 3.87 -10.95
C LEU A 372 -20.46 4.83 -12.13
N SER A 373 -19.54 5.79 -12.00
CA SER A 373 -19.31 6.74 -13.10
C SER A 373 -18.67 6.03 -14.30
N GLY A 374 -19.03 6.44 -15.52
CA GLY A 374 -18.40 5.93 -16.74
C GLY A 374 -16.87 6.00 -16.71
N PRO A 375 -16.27 7.14 -16.29
CA PRO A 375 -14.81 7.22 -16.12
C PRO A 375 -14.22 6.23 -15.13
N LEU A 376 -14.90 5.81 -14.07
CA LEU A 376 -14.44 4.75 -13.18
C LEU A 376 -14.53 3.38 -13.83
N LEU A 377 -15.65 3.06 -14.49
CA LEU A 377 -15.81 1.81 -15.25
C LEU A 377 -14.74 1.70 -16.34
N ASP A 378 -14.34 2.83 -16.90
CA ASP A 378 -13.22 2.92 -17.84
C ASP A 378 -11.85 2.57 -17.23
N ARG A 379 -11.72 2.34 -15.95
CA ARG A 379 -10.47 1.88 -15.30
C ARG A 379 -10.41 0.37 -15.15
N PHE A 380 -11.52 -0.34 -15.40
CA PHE A 380 -11.51 -1.80 -15.44
C PHE A 380 -11.13 -2.30 -16.82
N ASP A 381 -10.06 -3.10 -16.90
CA ASP A 381 -9.61 -3.72 -18.14
C ASP A 381 -10.48 -4.90 -18.52
N MET A 382 -10.97 -5.63 -17.51
CA MET A 382 -11.76 -6.84 -17.66
C MET A 382 -13.02 -6.75 -16.80
N SER A 383 -14.14 -7.22 -17.33
CA SER A 383 -15.37 -7.47 -16.58
C SER A 383 -15.95 -8.82 -16.95
N LEU A 384 -16.31 -9.61 -15.93
CA LEU A 384 -16.79 -10.98 -16.08
C LEU A 384 -18.05 -11.23 -15.26
N GLU A 385 -19.02 -11.91 -15.86
CA GLU A 385 -20.18 -12.40 -15.15
C GLU A 385 -19.88 -13.75 -14.46
N ILE A 386 -20.18 -13.83 -13.18
CA ILE A 386 -20.01 -15.03 -12.36
C ILE A 386 -21.39 -15.64 -12.14
N PRO A 387 -21.74 -16.71 -12.85
CA PRO A 387 -23.04 -17.33 -12.76
C PRO A 387 -23.22 -18.14 -11.46
N LEU A 388 -24.45 -18.44 -11.11
CA LEU A 388 -24.76 -19.45 -10.09
C LEU A 388 -24.23 -20.82 -10.54
N LEU A 389 -23.75 -21.60 -9.58
CA LEU A 389 -23.35 -22.97 -9.87
C LEU A 389 -24.57 -23.82 -10.21
N PRO A 390 -24.48 -24.70 -11.22
CA PRO A 390 -25.54 -25.66 -11.53
C PRO A 390 -25.87 -26.54 -10.33
N LYS A 391 -27.14 -26.94 -10.24
CA LYS A 391 -27.60 -27.90 -9.20
C LYS A 391 -26.80 -29.21 -9.33
N GLY A 392 -26.35 -29.76 -8.19
CA GLY A 392 -25.61 -31.02 -8.14
C GLY A 392 -24.09 -30.86 -8.15
N MET A 393 -23.53 -29.77 -8.74
CA MET A 393 -22.08 -29.58 -8.87
C MET A 393 -21.34 -29.59 -7.52
N LEU A 394 -21.96 -29.08 -6.45
CA LEU A 394 -21.38 -29.11 -5.11
C LEU A 394 -21.42 -30.52 -4.49
N ALA A 395 -22.49 -31.27 -4.73
CA ALA A 395 -22.68 -32.62 -4.18
C ALA A 395 -21.76 -33.65 -4.88
N GLU A 396 -21.51 -33.49 -6.17
CA GLU A 396 -20.68 -34.40 -6.99
C GLU A 396 -19.18 -34.09 -6.86
N GLY A 397 -18.79 -33.13 -6.03
CA GLY A 397 -17.39 -32.73 -5.84
C GLY A 397 -16.75 -32.02 -7.02
N GLY A 398 -17.54 -31.48 -7.93
CA GLY A 398 -17.27 -30.80 -9.19
C GLY A 398 -15.80 -30.51 -9.58
N ASP A 399 -15.55 -30.11 -10.81
CA ASP A 399 -14.20 -29.82 -11.29
C ASP A 399 -13.53 -28.70 -10.44
N ARG A 400 -12.49 -29.11 -9.71
CA ARG A 400 -11.69 -28.18 -8.88
C ARG A 400 -10.62 -27.43 -9.66
N GLY A 401 -10.32 -27.90 -10.88
CA GLY A 401 -9.28 -27.28 -11.73
C GLY A 401 -7.86 -27.42 -11.17
N GLU A 402 -7.00 -26.52 -11.59
CA GLU A 402 -5.57 -26.50 -11.25
C GLU A 402 -5.30 -25.88 -9.86
N THR A 403 -4.15 -26.27 -9.26
CA THR A 403 -3.68 -25.68 -7.99
C THR A 403 -3.19 -24.24 -8.18
N THR A 404 -3.24 -23.45 -7.12
CA THR A 404 -2.66 -22.09 -7.09
C THR A 404 -1.19 -22.11 -7.54
N GLN A 405 -0.42 -23.10 -7.15
CA GLN A 405 1.01 -23.18 -7.47
C GLN A 405 1.27 -23.30 -8.98
N VAL A 406 0.50 -24.15 -9.70
CA VAL A 406 0.63 -24.34 -11.15
C VAL A 406 0.30 -23.02 -11.88
N VAL A 407 -0.82 -22.40 -11.53
CA VAL A 407 -1.26 -21.14 -12.14
C VAL A 407 -0.26 -20.01 -11.85
N LYS A 408 0.21 -19.90 -10.59
CA LYS A 408 1.21 -18.91 -10.17
C LYS A 408 2.52 -19.04 -10.97
N GLN A 409 2.93 -20.25 -11.31
CA GLN A 409 4.14 -20.45 -12.11
C GLN A 409 3.97 -19.92 -13.55
N ARG A 410 2.81 -20.16 -14.20
CA ARG A 410 2.50 -19.59 -15.53
C ARG A 410 2.43 -18.06 -15.47
N VAL A 411 1.78 -17.51 -14.45
CA VAL A 411 1.73 -16.08 -14.21
C VAL A 411 3.13 -15.49 -14.09
N LYS A 412 4.02 -16.13 -13.32
CA LYS A 412 5.41 -15.68 -13.14
C LYS A 412 6.17 -15.69 -14.48
N GLN A 413 6.03 -16.72 -15.28
CA GLN A 413 6.68 -16.83 -16.61
C GLN A 413 6.18 -15.73 -17.56
N ALA A 414 4.85 -15.57 -17.68
CA ALA A 414 4.27 -14.51 -18.50
C ALA A 414 4.71 -13.12 -18.05
N ARG A 415 4.77 -12.86 -16.73
CA ARG A 415 5.27 -11.59 -16.19
C ARG A 415 6.73 -11.35 -16.53
N GLN A 416 7.58 -12.36 -16.47
CA GLN A 416 8.99 -12.25 -16.87
C GLN A 416 9.13 -11.90 -18.36
N THR A 417 8.32 -12.51 -19.22
CA THR A 417 8.27 -12.18 -20.66
C THR A 417 7.90 -10.71 -20.88
N MET A 418 6.88 -10.20 -20.17
CA MET A 418 6.50 -8.80 -20.24
C MET A 418 7.62 -7.86 -19.79
N LEU A 419 8.23 -8.15 -18.64
CA LEU A 419 9.32 -7.32 -18.08
C LEU A 419 10.56 -7.33 -18.99
N SER A 420 10.89 -8.45 -19.60
CA SER A 420 12.00 -8.54 -20.56
C SER A 420 11.72 -7.74 -21.84
N ARG A 421 10.47 -7.70 -22.31
CA ARG A 421 10.07 -7.02 -23.53
C ARG A 421 9.91 -5.51 -23.37
N ASN A 422 9.27 -5.05 -22.28
CA ASN A 422 8.80 -3.68 -22.11
C ASN A 422 8.96 -3.10 -20.69
N HIS A 423 9.70 -3.79 -19.81
CA HIS A 423 10.06 -3.38 -18.45
C HIS A 423 8.87 -3.09 -17.51
N LYS A 424 7.66 -3.46 -17.89
CA LYS A 424 6.43 -3.28 -17.08
C LYS A 424 5.36 -4.30 -17.48
N SER A 425 4.30 -4.41 -16.68
CA SER A 425 3.14 -5.24 -17.00
C SER A 425 2.32 -4.65 -18.15
N ASN A 426 1.60 -5.49 -18.89
CA ASN A 426 0.85 -5.08 -20.07
C ASN A 426 -0.26 -4.05 -19.76
N ALA A 427 -0.89 -4.11 -18.58
CA ALA A 427 -1.90 -3.13 -18.18
C ALA A 427 -1.36 -1.69 -18.15
N LEU A 428 -0.06 -1.52 -17.88
CA LEU A 428 0.59 -0.22 -17.76
C LEU A 428 1.11 0.35 -19.09
N LEU A 429 0.91 -0.34 -20.22
CA LEU A 429 1.34 0.14 -21.54
C LEU A 429 0.54 1.39 -21.94
N GLY A 430 1.25 2.44 -22.34
CA GLY A 430 0.66 3.62 -22.96
C GLY A 430 0.36 3.41 -24.46
N SER A 431 -0.37 4.34 -25.09
CA SER A 431 -0.81 4.19 -26.49
C SER A 431 0.34 3.94 -27.46
N ARG A 432 1.45 4.67 -27.37
CA ARG A 432 2.64 4.47 -28.23
C ARG A 432 3.32 3.10 -28.00
N GLU A 433 3.25 2.61 -26.76
CA GLU A 433 3.82 1.30 -26.42
C GLU A 433 2.94 0.14 -26.89
N ILE A 434 1.62 0.33 -26.92
CA ILE A 434 0.67 -0.63 -27.51
C ILE A 434 1.00 -0.81 -29.00
N GLU A 435 1.19 0.28 -29.74
CA GLU A 435 1.57 0.22 -31.16
C GLU A 435 2.88 -0.55 -31.36
N LYS A 436 3.87 -0.36 -30.48
CA LYS A 436 5.19 -0.97 -30.57
C LYS A 436 5.21 -2.44 -30.15
N TYR A 437 4.57 -2.78 -29.02
CA TYR A 437 4.71 -4.10 -28.38
C TYR A 437 3.50 -5.02 -28.58
N CYS A 438 2.42 -4.50 -29.15
CA CYS A 438 1.18 -5.25 -29.42
C CYS A 438 0.72 -5.11 -30.88
N PRO A 439 1.62 -5.27 -31.89
CA PRO A 439 1.24 -5.13 -33.27
C PRO A 439 0.19 -6.21 -33.64
N LEU A 440 -0.82 -5.82 -34.39
CA LEU A 440 -1.84 -6.72 -34.93
C LEU A 440 -1.61 -6.92 -36.43
N ARG A 441 -1.89 -8.12 -36.91
CA ARG A 441 -2.03 -8.34 -38.34
C ARG A 441 -3.26 -7.59 -38.85
N ARG A 442 -3.26 -7.23 -40.12
CA ARG A 442 -4.39 -6.47 -40.72
C ARG A 442 -5.73 -7.16 -40.52
N GLU A 443 -5.80 -8.47 -40.73
CA GLU A 443 -7.03 -9.26 -40.55
C GLU A 443 -7.54 -9.25 -39.09
N ASP A 444 -6.62 -9.31 -38.12
CA ASP A 444 -6.93 -9.28 -36.68
C ASP A 444 -7.39 -7.89 -36.24
N ALA A 445 -6.81 -6.83 -36.82
CA ALA A 445 -7.26 -5.45 -36.58
C ALA A 445 -8.65 -5.21 -37.14
N GLU A 446 -8.93 -5.62 -38.40
CA GLU A 446 -10.25 -5.54 -39.02
C GLU A 446 -11.32 -6.34 -38.26
N PHE A 447 -10.94 -7.53 -37.75
CA PHE A 447 -11.81 -8.33 -36.86
C PHE A 447 -12.17 -7.56 -35.59
N LEU A 448 -11.16 -6.99 -34.92
CA LEU A 448 -11.38 -6.23 -33.67
C LEU A 448 -12.22 -4.99 -33.90
N GLU A 449 -11.97 -4.21 -34.96
CA GLU A 449 -12.78 -3.04 -35.33
C GLU A 449 -14.24 -3.41 -35.59
N THR A 450 -14.48 -4.50 -36.33
CA THR A 450 -15.84 -5.02 -36.58
C THR A 450 -16.55 -5.39 -35.26
N ALA A 451 -15.82 -6.05 -34.34
CA ALA A 451 -16.37 -6.42 -33.04
C ALA A 451 -16.71 -5.17 -32.18
N LEU A 452 -15.84 -4.15 -32.20
CA LEU A 452 -16.08 -2.89 -31.50
C LEU A 452 -17.33 -2.18 -32.00
N HIS A 453 -17.49 -2.06 -33.31
CA HIS A 453 -18.70 -1.46 -33.91
C HIS A 453 -19.96 -2.23 -33.52
N ARG A 454 -19.93 -3.56 -33.60
CA ARG A 454 -21.09 -4.39 -33.21
C ARG A 454 -21.43 -4.26 -31.73
N LEU A 455 -20.44 -4.13 -30.85
CA LEU A 455 -20.63 -3.99 -29.40
C LEU A 455 -20.83 -2.53 -28.97
N GLY A 456 -20.62 -1.54 -29.87
CA GLY A 456 -20.70 -0.12 -29.52
C GLY A 456 -19.64 0.34 -28.54
N LEU A 457 -18.44 -0.23 -28.62
CA LEU A 457 -17.34 0.06 -27.71
C LEU A 457 -16.49 1.27 -28.16
N SER A 458 -15.89 1.96 -27.20
CA SER A 458 -15.03 3.12 -27.44
C SER A 458 -13.61 2.76 -27.88
N ILE A 459 -12.85 3.73 -28.42
CA ILE A 459 -11.42 3.60 -28.72
C ILE A 459 -10.61 3.23 -27.45
N ARG A 460 -11.03 3.70 -26.27
CA ARG A 460 -10.39 3.30 -25.01
C ARG A 460 -10.57 1.80 -24.73
N ALA A 461 -11.73 1.25 -25.05
CA ALA A 461 -11.97 -0.18 -24.95
C ALA A 461 -11.09 -0.98 -25.93
N TYR A 462 -10.83 -0.45 -27.14
CA TYR A 462 -9.88 -1.03 -28.11
C TYR A 462 -8.51 -1.27 -27.49
N HIS A 463 -7.89 -0.24 -26.92
CA HIS A 463 -6.59 -0.36 -26.30
C HIS A 463 -6.57 -1.36 -25.13
N ARG A 464 -7.63 -1.39 -24.31
CA ARG A 464 -7.72 -2.36 -23.19
C ARG A 464 -7.82 -3.79 -23.69
N ILE A 465 -8.65 -4.05 -24.70
CA ILE A 465 -8.78 -5.37 -25.29
C ILE A 465 -7.43 -5.86 -25.84
N ILE A 466 -6.66 -4.99 -26.50
CA ILE A 466 -5.32 -5.34 -27.00
C ILE A 466 -4.36 -5.67 -25.87
N LYS A 467 -4.36 -4.89 -24.75
CA LYS A 467 -3.52 -5.19 -23.60
C LYS A 467 -3.85 -6.53 -22.96
N VAL A 468 -5.13 -6.85 -22.83
CA VAL A 468 -5.61 -8.14 -22.31
C VAL A 468 -5.24 -9.26 -23.29
N ALA A 469 -5.47 -9.09 -24.59
CA ALA A 469 -5.09 -10.07 -25.63
C ALA A 469 -3.58 -10.31 -25.64
N ARG A 470 -2.75 -9.27 -25.46
CA ARG A 470 -1.30 -9.43 -25.32
C ARG A 470 -0.94 -10.28 -24.10
N THR A 471 -1.63 -10.07 -22.98
CA THR A 471 -1.41 -10.87 -21.76
C THR A 471 -1.81 -12.34 -21.98
N ILE A 472 -2.91 -12.59 -22.66
CA ILE A 472 -3.34 -13.95 -23.00
C ILE A 472 -2.29 -14.63 -23.91
N ALA A 473 -1.79 -13.91 -24.92
CA ALA A 473 -0.75 -14.43 -25.80
C ALA A 473 0.58 -14.70 -25.05
N ASP A 474 0.93 -13.87 -24.07
CA ASP A 474 2.11 -14.11 -23.20
C ASP A 474 1.94 -15.35 -22.32
N LEU A 475 0.73 -15.60 -21.79
CA LEU A 475 0.38 -16.81 -21.04
C LEU A 475 0.44 -18.07 -21.91
N ASP A 476 0.06 -17.96 -23.18
CA ASP A 476 0.10 -19.04 -24.17
C ASP A 476 1.51 -19.23 -24.78
N GLY A 477 2.49 -18.40 -24.41
CA GLY A 477 3.85 -18.43 -24.95
C GLY A 477 3.98 -17.94 -26.41
N ASN A 478 2.99 -17.20 -26.91
CA ASN A 478 2.96 -16.72 -28.29
C ASN A 478 3.57 -15.31 -28.40
N GLU A 479 4.49 -15.14 -29.37
CA GLU A 479 5.09 -13.82 -29.65
C GLU A 479 4.09 -12.83 -30.25
N GLN A 480 3.14 -13.31 -31.04
CA GLN A 480 2.14 -12.48 -31.73
C GLN A 480 0.75 -12.65 -31.12
N ILE A 481 -0.02 -11.57 -31.16
CA ILE A 481 -1.44 -11.63 -30.84
C ILE A 481 -2.17 -12.22 -32.03
N GLU A 482 -2.96 -13.26 -31.80
CA GLU A 482 -3.77 -13.95 -32.80
C GLU A 482 -5.26 -13.73 -32.51
N LYS A 483 -6.11 -14.01 -33.47
CA LYS A 483 -7.57 -13.88 -33.38
C LYS A 483 -8.17 -14.59 -32.16
N LYS A 484 -7.63 -15.75 -31.77
CA LYS A 484 -8.09 -16.47 -30.57
C LYS A 484 -7.91 -15.64 -29.28
N HIS A 485 -6.76 -14.94 -29.14
CA HIS A 485 -6.47 -14.09 -27.98
C HIS A 485 -7.40 -12.86 -27.93
N LEU A 486 -7.70 -12.26 -29.10
CA LEU A 486 -8.65 -11.16 -29.21
C LEU A 486 -10.07 -11.62 -28.87
N SER A 487 -10.48 -12.82 -29.33
CA SER A 487 -11.78 -13.39 -29.05
C SER A 487 -11.97 -13.67 -27.56
N GLU A 488 -10.96 -14.22 -26.88
CA GLU A 488 -10.99 -14.41 -25.42
C GLU A 488 -11.05 -13.07 -24.70
N ALA A 489 -10.24 -12.06 -25.08
CA ALA A 489 -10.22 -10.75 -24.49
C ALA A 489 -11.56 -10.01 -24.62
N LEU A 490 -12.25 -10.17 -25.76
CA LEU A 490 -13.62 -9.65 -25.99
C LEU A 490 -14.64 -10.31 -25.05
N GLY A 491 -14.40 -11.55 -24.61
CA GLY A 491 -15.21 -12.23 -23.61
C GLY A 491 -15.28 -11.51 -22.28
N TYR A 492 -14.22 -10.79 -21.90
CA TYR A 492 -14.12 -10.05 -20.64
C TYR A 492 -14.71 -8.62 -20.71
N ARG A 493 -15.83 -8.46 -21.41
CA ARG A 493 -16.55 -7.17 -21.55
C ARG A 493 -18.00 -7.31 -21.08
N ALA A 494 -18.24 -8.05 -20.00
CA ALA A 494 -19.58 -8.33 -19.50
C ALA A 494 -20.35 -7.05 -19.09
N MET A 495 -19.68 -6.09 -18.44
CA MET A 495 -20.32 -4.84 -18.02
C MET A 495 -20.81 -4.00 -19.20
N ASP A 496 -20.02 -3.91 -20.27
CA ASP A 496 -20.40 -3.16 -21.47
C ASP A 496 -21.61 -3.80 -22.16
N ARG A 497 -21.64 -5.14 -22.23
CA ARG A 497 -22.77 -5.88 -22.79
C ARG A 497 -24.04 -5.67 -21.97
N LEU A 498 -23.94 -5.74 -20.64
CA LEU A 498 -25.07 -5.54 -19.73
C LEU A 498 -25.65 -4.13 -19.88
N LEU A 499 -24.82 -3.09 -19.85
CA LEU A 499 -25.28 -1.70 -20.01
C LEU A 499 -25.97 -1.47 -21.37
N LYS A 500 -25.43 -2.01 -22.46
CA LYS A 500 -26.02 -1.92 -23.77
C LYS A 500 -27.39 -2.61 -23.83
N GLN A 501 -27.50 -3.82 -23.30
CA GLN A 501 -28.74 -4.58 -23.24
C GLN A 501 -29.84 -3.83 -22.46
N LEU A 502 -29.49 -3.34 -21.24
CA LEU A 502 -30.41 -2.61 -20.40
C LEU A 502 -30.86 -1.28 -21.04
N THR A 503 -29.94 -0.57 -21.73
CA THR A 503 -30.29 0.66 -22.45
C THR A 503 -31.25 0.37 -23.57
N ALA A 504 -31.08 -0.71 -24.33
CA ALA A 504 -32.00 -1.10 -25.40
C ALA A 504 -33.37 -1.54 -24.87
N GLN A 505 -33.45 -2.09 -23.68
CA GLN A 505 -34.73 -2.49 -23.03
C GLN A 505 -35.45 -1.34 -22.32
N ALA A 506 -34.75 -0.25 -22.03
CA ALA A 506 -35.31 0.92 -21.34
C ALA A 506 -35.92 1.97 -22.28
N VAL A 507 -35.66 1.86 -23.60
CA VAL A 507 -36.25 2.64 -24.70
C VAL A 507 -37.50 1.91 -25.19
#